data_77201777ab0ee94cdbdbfa40688cae6f
#
_entry.id   77201777ab0ee94cdbdbfa40688cae6f
#
_cell.length_a   1.000
_cell.length_b   1.000
_cell.length_c   1.000
_cell.angle_alpha   90.00
_cell.angle_beta   90.00
_cell.angle_gamma   90.00
#
_symmetry.space_group_name_H-M   'P 1'
#
loop_
_entity.id
_entity.type
_entity.pdbx_description
1 polymer ?
#
loop_
_entity_poly.entity_id
_entity_poly.type
_entity_poly.pdbx_seq_one_letter_code
_entity_poly.pdbx_strand_id
1 'polypeptide(L)'
;EAAGFEIILIETVGVGQSETAVHSMVDVFLLLMLAGAGDELQGIKRGIMEMADAILINKADGDNLIPAKKAQAQYKSALHLFPPNTNGWIPQVGVCSALEKTDIDKAWDIIGQCTKWTQERGFFESKRQEQNRYWFHQMIKERLQDDFYSQHQQQIAELEQQVMDAKLSPSQALQQLFK
;
A
#
# COMPACT_ATOMS: atom_id res chain seq x y z
N GLU A 1 8.26 7.02 -14.07
CA GLU A 1 8.14 6.61 -15.48
C GLU A 1 8.35 7.78 -16.43
N ALA A 2 7.60 8.89 -16.30
CA ALA A 2 7.76 10.05 -17.18
C ALA A 2 9.18 10.64 -17.21
N ALA A 3 9.98 10.46 -16.16
CA ALA A 3 11.38 10.84 -16.08
C ALA A 3 12.34 9.77 -16.66
N GLY A 4 11.85 8.68 -17.24
CA GLY A 4 12.64 7.64 -17.88
C GLY A 4 13.23 6.58 -16.94
N PHE A 5 12.79 6.52 -15.68
CA PHE A 5 13.20 5.44 -14.77
C PHE A 5 12.45 4.16 -15.07
N GLU A 6 13.18 3.03 -15.19
CA GLU A 6 12.62 1.71 -15.41
C GLU A 6 12.12 1.07 -14.10
N ILE A 7 12.74 1.45 -12.97
CA ILE A 7 12.43 0.93 -11.63
C ILE A 7 12.18 2.10 -10.70
N ILE A 8 11.04 2.07 -10.01
CA ILE A 8 10.63 3.07 -9.04
C ILE A 8 10.29 2.35 -7.74
N LEU A 9 10.97 2.69 -6.65
CA LEU A 9 10.70 2.18 -5.33
C LEU A 9 9.88 3.21 -4.55
N ILE A 10 8.73 2.79 -4.03
CA ILE A 10 7.86 3.61 -3.18
C ILE A 10 7.93 3.04 -1.77
N GLU A 11 8.47 3.81 -0.83
CA GLU A 11 8.54 3.43 0.57
C GLU A 11 7.45 4.16 1.37
N THR A 12 6.81 3.44 2.28
CA THR A 12 5.89 4.01 3.26
C THR A 12 6.42 3.83 4.67
N VAL A 13 6.26 4.86 5.51
CA VAL A 13 6.63 4.82 6.92
C VAL A 13 5.48 4.24 7.73
N GLY A 14 5.67 3.01 8.21
CA GLY A 14 4.72 2.34 9.10
C GLY A 14 3.47 1.79 8.39
N VAL A 15 2.64 1.09 9.17
CA VAL A 15 1.35 0.54 8.74
C VAL A 15 0.24 1.47 9.24
N GLY A 16 -0.39 2.25 8.37
CA GLY A 16 -1.42 3.20 8.75
C GLY A 16 -2.29 3.67 7.59
N GLN A 17 -3.09 2.80 6.99
CA GLN A 17 -4.04 3.08 5.89
C GLN A 17 -3.44 3.58 4.57
N SER A 18 -2.13 3.93 4.53
CA SER A 18 -1.42 4.29 3.30
C SER A 18 -1.08 3.08 2.44
N GLU A 19 -1.09 1.89 3.02
CA GLU A 19 -0.77 0.63 2.32
C GLU A 19 -1.74 0.30 1.18
N THR A 20 -3.03 0.61 1.34
CA THR A 20 -4.01 0.42 0.27
C THR A 20 -3.78 1.39 -0.89
N ALA A 21 -3.43 2.65 -0.58
CA ALA A 21 -3.07 3.63 -1.58
C ALA A 21 -1.80 3.20 -2.34
N VAL A 22 -0.76 2.74 -1.63
CA VAL A 22 0.48 2.26 -2.26
C VAL A 22 0.23 1.02 -3.12
N HIS A 23 -0.54 0.04 -2.63
CA HIS A 23 -0.90 -1.14 -3.42
C HIS A 23 -1.56 -0.77 -4.75
N SER A 24 -2.36 0.32 -4.78
CA SER A 24 -2.99 0.82 -6.00
C SER A 24 -2.04 1.54 -6.96
N MET A 25 -0.78 1.79 -6.58
CA MET A 25 0.21 2.52 -7.39
C MET A 25 1.32 1.63 -7.92
N VAL A 26 1.54 0.45 -7.33
CA VAL A 26 2.73 -0.36 -7.60
C VAL A 26 2.39 -1.61 -8.41
N ASP A 27 3.33 -2.08 -9.21
CA ASP A 27 3.20 -3.33 -9.95
C ASP A 27 3.38 -4.54 -9.01
N VAL A 28 4.32 -4.44 -8.06
CA VAL A 28 4.60 -5.45 -7.03
C VAL A 28 4.55 -4.81 -5.65
N PHE A 29 3.79 -5.39 -4.74
CA PHE A 29 3.68 -4.96 -3.35
C PHE A 29 4.52 -5.85 -2.44
N LEU A 30 5.67 -5.31 -1.99
CA LEU A 30 6.61 -5.99 -1.10
C LEU A 30 6.36 -5.58 0.34
N LEU A 31 6.04 -6.55 1.21
CA LEU A 31 5.87 -6.34 2.64
C LEU A 31 7.17 -6.69 3.38
N LEU A 32 7.77 -5.70 4.06
CA LEU A 32 8.94 -5.89 4.91
C LEU A 32 8.52 -6.12 6.35
N MET A 33 8.99 -7.22 6.93
CA MET A 33 8.68 -7.64 8.29
C MET A 33 9.96 -7.83 9.12
N LEU A 34 9.81 -7.87 10.43
CA LEU A 34 10.89 -8.18 11.37
C LEU A 34 10.60 -9.48 12.12
N ALA A 35 11.67 -10.19 12.49
CA ALA A 35 11.54 -11.32 13.40
C ALA A 35 11.30 -10.83 14.83
N GLY A 36 10.57 -11.60 15.62
CA GLY A 36 10.31 -11.27 17.03
C GLY A 36 9.06 -10.44 17.26
N ALA A 37 8.40 -9.99 16.24
CA ALA A 37 7.10 -9.34 16.30
C ALA A 37 5.94 -10.34 16.59
N GLY A 38 6.16 -11.26 17.53
CA GLY A 38 5.25 -12.39 17.82
C GLY A 38 3.83 -11.96 18.24
N ASP A 39 3.70 -10.84 18.92
CA ASP A 39 2.39 -10.22 19.20
C ASP A 39 1.86 -9.43 17.98
N GLU A 40 2.73 -9.08 17.03
CA GLU A 40 2.36 -8.33 15.82
C GLU A 40 1.67 -9.20 14.76
N LEU A 41 1.84 -10.53 14.77
CA LEU A 41 0.99 -11.40 13.92
C LEU A 41 -0.50 -11.26 14.25
N GLN A 42 -0.84 -10.95 15.50
CA GLN A 42 -2.20 -10.59 15.88
C GLN A 42 -2.55 -9.14 15.56
N GLY A 43 -1.55 -8.25 15.50
CA GLY A 43 -1.70 -6.82 15.16
C GLY A 43 -1.56 -6.49 13.67
N ILE A 44 -0.92 -7.37 12.89
CA ILE A 44 -0.83 -7.19 11.44
C ILE A 44 -2.23 -7.40 10.87
N LYS A 45 -2.78 -6.32 10.37
CA LYS A 45 -4.10 -6.36 9.72
C LYS A 45 -4.04 -7.41 8.61
N ARG A 46 -4.86 -8.44 8.74
CA ARG A 46 -5.00 -9.52 7.75
C ARG A 46 -5.01 -8.99 6.30
N GLY A 47 -5.65 -7.84 6.10
CA GLY A 47 -5.76 -7.20 4.80
C GLY A 47 -4.42 -6.82 4.15
N ILE A 48 -3.39 -6.41 4.91
CA ILE A 48 -2.10 -6.07 4.30
C ILE A 48 -1.35 -7.31 3.80
N MET A 49 -1.49 -8.43 4.51
CA MET A 49 -0.90 -9.70 4.08
C MET A 49 -1.60 -10.25 2.82
N GLU A 50 -2.91 -10.06 2.70
CA GLU A 50 -3.68 -10.45 1.52
C GLU A 50 -3.29 -9.64 0.27
N MET A 51 -2.81 -8.41 0.45
CA MET A 51 -2.35 -7.54 -0.65
C MET A 51 -0.89 -7.81 -1.06
N ALA A 52 -0.10 -8.49 -0.22
CA ALA A 52 1.32 -8.67 -0.47
C ALA A 52 1.58 -9.65 -1.62
N ASP A 53 2.41 -9.25 -2.57
CA ASP A 53 2.95 -10.13 -3.61
C ASP A 53 4.19 -10.89 -3.12
N ALA A 54 4.90 -10.32 -2.15
CA ALA A 54 6.02 -10.95 -1.45
C ALA A 54 6.14 -10.42 -0.01
N ILE A 55 6.64 -11.28 0.88
CA ILE A 55 6.96 -10.92 2.27
C ILE A 55 8.43 -11.21 2.52
N LEU A 56 9.18 -10.23 3.02
CA LEU A 56 10.57 -10.38 3.40
C LEU A 56 10.76 -10.12 4.89
N ILE A 57 11.35 -11.09 5.59
CA ILE A 57 11.74 -10.94 6.98
C ILE A 57 13.15 -10.36 6.98
N ASN A 58 13.27 -9.08 7.28
CA ASN A 58 14.55 -8.38 7.33
C ASN A 58 15.23 -8.56 8.71
N LYS A 59 16.51 -8.11 8.79
CA LYS A 59 17.39 -8.26 9.94
C LYS A 59 17.64 -9.73 10.30
N ALA A 60 17.74 -10.60 9.29
CA ALA A 60 18.02 -12.03 9.44
C ALA A 60 19.54 -12.26 9.56
N ASP A 61 20.16 -11.64 10.56
CA ASP A 61 21.59 -11.70 10.86
C ASP A 61 21.85 -11.98 12.35
N GLY A 62 23.09 -12.36 12.70
CA GLY A 62 23.51 -12.64 14.05
C GLY A 62 22.53 -13.55 14.80
N ASP A 63 22.20 -13.18 16.03
CA ASP A 63 21.29 -13.93 16.90
C ASP A 63 19.83 -13.92 16.39
N ASN A 64 19.51 -13.01 15.47
CA ASN A 64 18.16 -12.89 14.91
C ASN A 64 17.89 -13.83 13.73
N LEU A 65 18.89 -14.55 13.22
CA LEU A 65 18.73 -15.46 12.08
C LEU A 65 17.71 -16.59 12.36
N ILE A 66 17.79 -17.22 13.54
CA ILE A 66 16.89 -18.30 13.93
C ILE A 66 15.45 -17.77 14.12
N PRO A 67 15.22 -16.69 14.87
CA PRO A 67 13.91 -16.03 14.93
C PRO A 67 13.35 -15.66 13.54
N ALA A 68 14.18 -15.13 12.63
CA ALA A 68 13.74 -14.75 11.28
C ALA A 68 13.27 -15.97 10.46
N LYS A 69 13.98 -17.08 10.49
CA LYS A 69 13.57 -18.34 9.84
C LYS A 69 12.28 -18.91 10.43
N LYS A 70 12.09 -18.79 11.75
CA LYS A 70 10.84 -19.19 12.41
C LYS A 70 9.68 -18.31 11.94
N ALA A 71 9.88 -17.00 11.90
CA ALA A 71 8.87 -16.07 11.37
C ALA A 71 8.54 -16.37 9.90
N GLN A 72 9.55 -16.64 9.06
CA GLN A 72 9.34 -17.06 7.66
C GLN A 72 8.40 -18.26 7.56
N ALA A 73 8.61 -19.30 8.37
CA ALA A 73 7.76 -20.49 8.36
C ALA A 73 6.32 -20.16 8.81
N GLN A 74 6.17 -19.29 9.81
CA GLN A 74 4.85 -18.84 10.27
C GLN A 74 4.09 -18.06 9.20
N TYR A 75 4.75 -17.10 8.53
CA TYR A 75 4.13 -16.34 7.43
C TYR A 75 3.78 -17.22 6.24
N LYS A 76 4.64 -18.19 5.87
CA LYS A 76 4.32 -19.18 4.84
C LYS A 76 3.05 -19.95 5.19
N SER A 77 2.95 -20.43 6.42
CA SER A 77 1.75 -21.16 6.88
C SER A 77 0.50 -20.27 6.89
N ALA A 78 0.62 -19.01 7.31
CA ALA A 78 -0.48 -18.07 7.32
C ALA A 78 -0.99 -17.76 5.90
N LEU A 79 -0.10 -17.59 4.92
CA LEU A 79 -0.49 -17.33 3.53
C LEU A 79 -1.32 -18.47 2.92
N HIS A 80 -1.10 -19.72 3.33
CA HIS A 80 -1.92 -20.84 2.88
C HIS A 80 -3.40 -20.79 3.36
N LEU A 81 -3.70 -19.95 4.35
CA LEU A 81 -5.07 -19.76 4.85
C LEU A 81 -5.85 -18.71 4.06
N PHE A 82 -5.16 -17.96 3.19
CA PHE A 82 -5.81 -16.96 2.35
C PHE A 82 -6.28 -17.55 1.03
N PRO A 83 -7.33 -16.98 0.44
CA PRO A 83 -7.71 -17.35 -0.91
C PRO A 83 -6.56 -17.04 -1.89
N PRO A 84 -6.39 -17.82 -2.94
CA PRO A 84 -5.38 -17.53 -3.95
C PRO A 84 -5.65 -16.18 -4.61
N ASN A 85 -4.58 -15.45 -4.94
CA ASN A 85 -4.68 -14.21 -5.68
C ASN A 85 -5.39 -14.44 -7.01
N THR A 86 -6.16 -13.45 -7.45
CA THR A 86 -6.92 -13.52 -8.72
C THR A 86 -6.05 -13.76 -9.94
N ASN A 87 -4.77 -13.35 -9.89
CA ASN A 87 -3.78 -13.59 -10.94
C ASN A 87 -3.09 -14.96 -10.84
N GLY A 88 -3.44 -15.79 -9.83
CA GLY A 88 -2.84 -17.09 -9.57
C GLY A 88 -1.39 -17.07 -9.04
N TRP A 89 -0.84 -15.88 -8.75
CA TRP A 89 0.44 -15.76 -8.08
C TRP A 89 0.33 -16.19 -6.61
N ILE A 90 1.29 -17.00 -6.16
CA ILE A 90 1.39 -17.38 -4.75
C ILE A 90 2.47 -16.52 -4.11
N PRO A 91 2.13 -15.64 -3.16
CA PRO A 91 3.09 -14.78 -2.50
C PRO A 91 4.24 -15.57 -1.88
N GLN A 92 5.48 -15.14 -2.13
CA GLN A 92 6.66 -15.80 -1.60
C GLN A 92 7.11 -15.13 -0.30
N VAL A 93 7.67 -15.93 0.62
CA VAL A 93 8.22 -15.42 1.88
C VAL A 93 9.71 -15.72 1.93
N GLY A 94 10.52 -14.67 1.93
CA GLY A 94 11.97 -14.71 2.04
C GLY A 94 12.48 -14.20 3.40
N VAL A 95 13.78 -14.42 3.64
CA VAL A 95 14.55 -13.75 4.70
C VAL A 95 15.69 -12.97 4.07
N CYS A 96 16.09 -11.86 4.65
CA CYS A 96 17.24 -11.09 4.20
C CYS A 96 17.86 -10.29 5.35
N SER A 97 19.09 -9.86 5.18
CA SER A 97 19.73 -8.86 6.03
C SER A 97 20.19 -7.68 5.18
N ALA A 98 19.60 -6.53 5.40
CA ALA A 98 20.05 -5.29 4.78
C ALA A 98 21.40 -4.85 5.34
N LEU A 99 21.69 -5.16 6.62
CA LEU A 99 22.96 -4.81 7.30
C LEU A 99 24.12 -5.60 6.70
N GLU A 100 23.99 -6.92 6.61
CA GLU A 100 25.02 -7.81 6.07
C GLU A 100 24.94 -7.99 4.56
N LYS A 101 23.96 -7.38 3.92
CA LYS A 101 23.67 -7.51 2.47
C LYS A 101 23.44 -8.97 2.04
N THR A 102 22.91 -9.79 2.94
CA THR A 102 22.66 -11.21 2.70
C THR A 102 21.26 -11.40 2.12
N ASP A 103 21.15 -12.24 1.07
CA ASP A 103 19.90 -12.62 0.40
C ASP A 103 19.09 -11.43 -0.19
N ILE A 104 19.74 -10.28 -0.44
CA ILE A 104 19.12 -9.12 -1.12
C ILE A 104 18.87 -9.45 -2.60
N ASP A 105 19.79 -10.18 -3.23
CA ASP A 105 19.64 -10.72 -4.58
C ASP A 105 18.41 -11.63 -4.70
N LYS A 106 18.20 -12.52 -3.74
CA LYS A 106 17.01 -13.40 -3.69
C LYS A 106 15.72 -12.61 -3.53
N ALA A 107 15.76 -11.53 -2.74
CA ALA A 107 14.62 -10.63 -2.61
C ALA A 107 14.26 -10.02 -3.97
N TRP A 108 15.27 -9.61 -4.72
CA TRP A 108 15.10 -9.07 -6.07
C TRP A 108 14.60 -10.12 -7.06
N ASP A 109 15.10 -11.34 -6.97
CA ASP A 109 14.63 -12.46 -7.77
C ASP A 109 13.14 -12.75 -7.57
N ILE A 110 12.64 -12.67 -6.34
CA ILE A 110 11.21 -12.84 -6.04
C ILE A 110 10.37 -11.76 -6.76
N ILE A 111 10.82 -10.50 -6.71
CA ILE A 111 10.16 -9.39 -7.40
C ILE A 111 10.14 -9.64 -8.91
N GLY A 112 11.29 -10.02 -9.49
CA GLY A 112 11.43 -10.33 -10.90
C GLY A 112 10.54 -11.50 -11.34
N GLN A 113 10.43 -12.55 -10.53
CA GLN A 113 9.55 -13.69 -10.80
C GLN A 113 8.07 -13.27 -10.78
N CYS A 114 7.65 -12.45 -9.80
CA CYS A 114 6.30 -11.94 -9.73
C CYS A 114 5.96 -11.09 -10.96
N THR A 115 6.84 -10.16 -11.32
CA THR A 115 6.67 -9.30 -12.50
C THR A 115 6.55 -10.12 -13.78
N LYS A 116 7.46 -11.08 -14.00
CA LYS A 116 7.42 -11.95 -15.14
C LYS A 116 6.14 -12.79 -15.20
N TRP A 117 5.72 -13.36 -14.06
CA TRP A 117 4.48 -14.14 -13.95
C TRP A 117 3.26 -13.35 -14.39
N THR A 118 3.14 -12.09 -13.91
CA THR A 118 2.01 -11.23 -14.22
C THR A 118 2.03 -10.74 -15.66
N GLN A 119 3.22 -10.44 -16.21
CA GLN A 119 3.39 -10.06 -17.63
C GLN A 119 3.00 -11.19 -18.58
N GLU A 120 3.51 -12.40 -18.37
CA GLU A 120 3.23 -13.56 -19.23
C GLU A 120 1.74 -13.93 -19.29
N ARG A 121 0.94 -13.47 -18.32
CA ARG A 121 -0.50 -13.76 -18.20
C ARG A 121 -1.40 -12.56 -18.44
N GLY A 122 -0.83 -11.42 -18.83
CA GLY A 122 -1.58 -10.20 -19.14
C GLY A 122 -2.14 -9.47 -17.89
N PHE A 123 -1.83 -9.93 -16.67
CA PHE A 123 -2.29 -9.27 -15.45
C PHE A 123 -1.56 -7.96 -15.17
N PHE A 124 -0.32 -7.84 -15.62
CA PHE A 124 0.49 -6.64 -15.45
C PHE A 124 -0.17 -5.43 -16.14
N GLU A 125 -0.53 -5.58 -17.41
CA GLU A 125 -1.18 -4.56 -18.21
C GLU A 125 -2.58 -4.24 -17.68
N SER A 126 -3.35 -5.28 -17.33
CA SER A 126 -4.69 -5.10 -16.76
C SER A 126 -4.65 -4.32 -15.44
N LYS A 127 -3.70 -4.64 -14.55
CA LYS A 127 -3.51 -3.93 -13.28
C LYS A 127 -3.18 -2.45 -13.54
N ARG A 128 -2.28 -2.16 -14.47
CA ARG A 128 -1.91 -0.78 -14.84
C ARG A 128 -3.08 0.00 -15.44
N GLN A 129 -3.92 -0.63 -16.25
CA GLN A 129 -5.13 0.01 -16.78
C GLN A 129 -6.10 0.37 -15.64
N GLU A 130 -6.31 -0.52 -14.68
CA GLU A 130 -7.14 -0.25 -13.50
C GLU A 130 -6.55 0.86 -12.62
N GLN A 131 -5.24 0.86 -12.41
CA GLN A 131 -4.53 1.91 -11.68
C GLN A 131 -4.68 3.26 -12.38
N ASN A 132 -4.47 3.33 -13.69
CA ASN A 132 -4.64 4.56 -14.47
C ASN A 132 -6.08 5.09 -14.38
N ARG A 133 -7.09 4.22 -14.47
CA ARG A 133 -8.48 4.59 -14.29
C ARG A 133 -8.76 5.13 -12.89
N TYR A 134 -8.25 4.44 -11.86
CA TYR A 134 -8.40 4.88 -10.47
C TYR A 134 -7.80 6.28 -10.26
N TRP A 135 -6.56 6.47 -10.68
CA TRP A 135 -5.85 7.74 -10.53
C TRP A 135 -6.50 8.87 -11.33
N PHE A 136 -6.96 8.60 -12.53
CA PHE A 136 -7.71 9.58 -13.30
C PHE A 136 -8.92 10.09 -12.52
N HIS A 137 -9.70 9.20 -11.91
CA HIS A 137 -10.85 9.61 -11.09
C HIS A 137 -10.43 10.33 -9.80
N GLN A 138 -9.32 9.96 -9.16
CA GLN A 138 -8.81 10.70 -7.98
C GLN A 138 -8.39 12.11 -8.38
N MET A 139 -7.64 12.29 -9.46
CA MET A 139 -7.24 13.60 -9.96
C MET A 139 -8.45 14.49 -10.29
N ILE A 140 -9.52 13.93 -10.85
CA ILE A 140 -10.78 14.69 -11.08
C ILE A 140 -11.35 15.16 -9.75
N LYS A 141 -11.44 14.31 -8.73
CA LYS A 141 -11.99 14.67 -7.42
C LYS A 141 -11.16 15.77 -6.75
N GLU A 142 -9.84 15.61 -6.74
CA GLU A 142 -8.92 16.60 -6.19
C GLU A 142 -9.08 17.93 -6.92
N ARG A 143 -9.10 17.92 -8.24
CA ARG A 143 -9.28 19.14 -9.05
C ARG A 143 -10.60 19.83 -8.78
N LEU A 144 -11.71 19.08 -8.71
CA LEU A 144 -13.01 19.62 -8.39
C LEU A 144 -13.05 20.22 -6.97
N GLN A 145 -12.41 19.55 -6.02
CA GLN A 145 -12.30 20.04 -4.65
C GLN A 145 -11.51 21.35 -4.61
N ASP A 146 -10.34 21.41 -5.21
CA ASP A 146 -9.48 22.60 -5.23
C ASP A 146 -10.18 23.78 -5.91
N ASP A 147 -10.78 23.54 -7.07
CA ASP A 147 -11.53 24.57 -7.81
C ASP A 147 -12.71 25.08 -6.99
N PHE A 148 -13.45 24.16 -6.34
CA PHE A 148 -14.60 24.54 -5.51
C PHE A 148 -14.18 25.38 -4.30
N TYR A 149 -13.17 24.92 -3.55
CA TYR A 149 -12.65 25.67 -2.38
C TYR A 149 -12.08 27.03 -2.80
N SER A 150 -11.39 27.11 -3.92
CA SER A 150 -10.83 28.36 -4.43
C SER A 150 -11.91 29.36 -4.82
N GLN A 151 -12.99 28.88 -5.48
CA GLN A 151 -14.10 29.74 -5.92
C GLN A 151 -14.99 30.22 -4.77
N HIS A 152 -15.12 29.43 -3.70
CA HIS A 152 -16.06 29.70 -2.61
C HIS A 152 -15.34 30.05 -1.28
N GLN A 153 -14.04 30.38 -1.32
CA GLN A 153 -13.20 30.57 -0.14
C GLN A 153 -13.84 31.54 0.90
N GLN A 154 -14.35 32.69 0.46
CA GLN A 154 -14.95 33.66 1.33
C GLN A 154 -16.25 33.14 1.97
N GLN A 155 -17.14 32.56 1.16
CA GLN A 155 -18.41 32.02 1.62
C GLN A 155 -18.22 30.86 2.60
N ILE A 156 -17.22 29.99 2.34
CA ILE A 156 -16.83 28.88 3.24
C ILE A 156 -16.39 29.47 4.59
N ALA A 157 -15.51 30.47 4.60
CA ALA A 157 -15.02 31.07 5.84
C ALA A 157 -16.15 31.74 6.67
N GLU A 158 -17.10 32.41 6.01
CA GLU A 158 -18.25 32.99 6.66
C GLU A 158 -19.18 31.94 7.29
N LEU A 159 -19.43 30.84 6.58
CA LEU A 159 -20.25 29.75 7.08
C LEU A 159 -19.54 28.93 8.17
N GLU A 160 -18.24 28.73 8.06
CA GLU A 160 -17.41 28.10 9.09
C GLU A 160 -17.50 28.89 10.41
N GLN A 161 -17.39 30.22 10.37
CA GLN A 161 -17.53 31.05 11.56
C GLN A 161 -18.93 30.90 12.19
N GLN A 162 -19.99 30.84 11.38
CA GLN A 162 -21.35 30.64 11.89
C GLN A 162 -21.56 29.26 12.53
N VAL A 163 -20.88 28.22 11.99
CA VAL A 163 -20.88 26.87 12.60
C VAL A 163 -20.10 26.87 13.92
N MET A 164 -18.94 27.53 13.99
CA MET A 164 -18.16 27.68 15.22
C MET A 164 -18.92 28.45 16.32
N ASP A 165 -19.65 29.47 15.93
CA ASP A 165 -20.53 30.25 16.83
C ASP A 165 -21.84 29.50 17.22
N ALA A 166 -22.01 28.24 16.78
CA ALA A 166 -23.24 27.44 16.95
C ALA A 166 -24.55 28.15 16.43
N LYS A 167 -24.39 29.06 15.46
CA LYS A 167 -25.52 29.72 14.78
C LYS A 167 -26.14 28.83 13.70
N LEU A 168 -25.36 28.02 13.10
CA LEU A 168 -25.76 27.00 12.10
C LEU A 168 -25.22 25.64 12.47
N SER A 169 -25.98 24.61 12.17
CA SER A 169 -25.41 23.25 12.14
C SER A 169 -24.53 23.06 10.88
N PRO A 170 -23.54 22.14 10.90
CA PRO A 170 -22.74 21.83 9.70
C PRO A 170 -23.60 21.47 8.48
N SER A 171 -24.70 20.77 8.70
CA SER A 171 -25.64 20.39 7.65
C SER A 171 -26.37 21.59 7.03
N GLN A 172 -26.77 22.58 7.86
CA GLN A 172 -27.39 23.80 7.37
C GLN A 172 -26.41 24.70 6.61
N ALA A 173 -25.16 24.82 7.11
CA ALA A 173 -24.10 25.53 6.42
C ALA A 173 -23.81 24.91 5.03
N LEU A 174 -23.70 23.58 4.96
CA LEU A 174 -23.51 22.87 3.69
C LEU A 174 -24.65 23.13 2.70
N GLN A 175 -25.91 23.11 3.16
CA GLN A 175 -27.06 23.42 2.31
C GLN A 175 -27.06 24.86 1.79
N GLN A 176 -26.49 25.80 2.53
CA GLN A 176 -26.35 27.19 2.07
C GLN A 176 -25.24 27.37 1.06
N LEU A 177 -24.15 26.59 1.19
CA LEU A 177 -23.00 26.64 0.30
C LEU A 177 -23.34 26.11 -1.11
N PHE A 178 -24.29 25.21 -1.23
CA PHE A 178 -24.69 24.57 -2.49
C PHE A 178 -26.03 25.11 -3.07
N LYS A 179 -26.47 26.26 -2.61
CA LYS A 179 -27.62 26.99 -3.21
C LYS A 179 -27.15 28.00 -4.24
#